data_0b758d4090ec160e970c73fe14644107
#
_entry.id   0b758d4090ec160e970c73fe14644107
#
_cell.length_a   1.000
_cell.length_b   1.000
_cell.length_c   1.000
_cell.angle_alpha   90.00
_cell.angle_beta   90.00
_cell.angle_gamma   90.00
#
_symmetry.space_group_name_H-M   'P 1'
#
loop_
_entity.id
_entity.type
_entity.pdbx_description
1 polymer ?
#
loop_
_entity_poly.entity_id
_entity_poly.type
_entity_poly.pdbx_seq_one_letter_code
_entity_poly.pdbx_strand_id
1 'polypeptide(L)'
;VAAFYVQKSGWASVRTSVSTIKSLVGYGLRAHVALVLQIANRRLDQLILSVALAASDLGLYVVAMTIEGPLFLAVTTMEMLLFPKIAQQLQEGGRQAVLGRYFRAALLIVIPATVIFIAIAPWLIGTVFGSAYLPAVDAARILALSGIAYTLKVMLTTYMRASNRMRIVAQSEGVGIFVTIIALAVLVPLFGLIGAAIAQVVAFTIPALFMAFLINRETGLSIVGLFRFERRDWDVFGELKTRFRRKEAE
;
A
#
# COMPACT_ATOMS: atom_id res chain seq x y z
N VAL A 1 -27.21 -9.51 -10.42
CA VAL A 1 -27.46 -9.04 -9.03
C VAL A 1 -27.65 -7.52 -9.02
N ALA A 2 -26.78 -6.70 -9.65
CA ALA A 2 -26.96 -5.24 -9.72
C ALA A 2 -28.26 -4.80 -10.42
N ALA A 3 -28.63 -5.44 -11.53
CA ALA A 3 -29.88 -5.13 -12.27
C ALA A 3 -31.14 -5.40 -11.44
N PHE A 4 -31.12 -6.40 -10.56
CA PHE A 4 -32.27 -6.75 -9.70
C PHE A 4 -32.48 -5.72 -8.57
N TYR A 5 -31.41 -5.11 -8.06
CA TYR A 5 -31.51 -4.04 -7.06
C TYR A 5 -32.01 -2.73 -7.63
N VAL A 6 -31.65 -2.40 -8.89
CA VAL A 6 -32.10 -1.19 -9.59
C VAL A 6 -33.61 -1.26 -9.89
N GLN A 7 -34.14 -2.44 -10.12
CA GLN A 7 -35.56 -2.63 -10.43
C GLN A 7 -36.48 -2.56 -9.18
N LYS A 8 -35.92 -2.76 -7.98
CA LYS A 8 -36.66 -2.71 -6.71
C LYS A 8 -36.66 -1.33 -6.04
N SER A 9 -35.67 -0.50 -6.33
CA SER A 9 -35.67 0.93 -6.00
C SER A 9 -36.31 1.67 -7.17
N GLY A 10 -37.62 1.98 -7.05
CA GLY A 10 -38.35 2.72 -8.10
C GLY A 10 -37.50 3.84 -8.66
N TRP A 11 -37.54 4.04 -9.99
CA TRP A 11 -36.89 5.14 -10.71
C TRP A 11 -37.35 6.48 -10.13
N ALA A 12 -36.85 6.85 -8.95
CA ALA A 12 -36.92 8.23 -8.52
C ALA A 12 -36.19 9.01 -9.61
N SER A 13 -36.87 9.92 -10.28
CA SER A 13 -36.27 10.82 -11.26
C SER A 13 -35.17 11.60 -10.57
N VAL A 14 -33.93 11.07 -10.67
CA VAL A 14 -32.75 11.73 -10.11
C VAL A 14 -32.55 12.99 -10.95
N ARG A 15 -33.16 14.09 -10.53
CA ARG A 15 -32.80 15.42 -11.02
C ARG A 15 -31.37 15.68 -10.56
N THR A 16 -30.43 15.18 -11.37
CA THR A 16 -29.00 15.37 -11.09
C THR A 16 -28.72 16.85 -11.26
N SER A 17 -28.51 17.53 -10.16
CA SER A 17 -28.10 18.95 -10.19
C SER A 17 -26.75 19.09 -10.87
N VAL A 18 -26.57 20.14 -11.66
CA VAL A 18 -25.28 20.48 -12.28
C VAL A 18 -24.17 20.58 -11.22
N SER A 19 -24.48 21.04 -10.00
CA SER A 19 -23.56 21.08 -8.88
C SER A 19 -23.09 19.68 -8.45
N THR A 20 -23.99 18.70 -8.48
CA THR A 20 -23.65 17.29 -8.17
C THR A 20 -22.74 16.70 -9.25
N ILE A 21 -23.01 16.96 -10.52
CA ILE A 21 -22.14 16.50 -11.63
C ILE A 21 -20.76 17.13 -11.49
N LYS A 22 -20.67 18.44 -11.25
CA LYS A 22 -19.40 19.15 -11.06
C LYS A 22 -18.59 18.60 -9.87
N SER A 23 -19.24 18.28 -8.77
CA SER A 23 -18.57 17.67 -7.59
C SER A 23 -18.07 16.27 -7.89
N LEU A 24 -18.86 15.44 -8.59
CA LEU A 24 -18.48 14.08 -9.00
C LEU A 24 -17.30 14.09 -9.99
N VAL A 25 -17.36 14.96 -11.00
CA VAL A 25 -16.25 15.12 -11.96
C VAL A 25 -14.99 15.63 -11.25
N GLY A 26 -15.12 16.62 -10.37
CA GLY A 26 -13.99 17.13 -9.59
C GLY A 26 -13.39 16.10 -8.66
N TYR A 27 -14.18 15.21 -8.06
CA TYR A 27 -13.68 14.08 -7.28
C TYR A 27 -13.00 13.05 -8.19
N GLY A 28 -13.65 12.63 -9.27
CA GLY A 28 -13.13 11.67 -10.22
C GLY A 28 -11.79 12.11 -10.82
N LEU A 29 -11.65 13.38 -11.18
CA LEU A 29 -10.39 13.92 -11.70
C LEU A 29 -9.26 13.86 -10.65
N ARG A 30 -9.53 14.25 -9.40
CA ARG A 30 -8.54 14.15 -8.32
C ARG A 30 -8.16 12.69 -8.02
N ALA A 31 -9.14 11.80 -8.04
CA ALA A 31 -8.89 10.37 -7.88
C ALA A 31 -8.05 9.80 -9.03
N HIS A 32 -8.33 10.24 -10.27
CA HIS A 32 -7.58 9.82 -11.45
C HIS A 32 -6.13 10.32 -11.41
N VAL A 33 -5.91 11.58 -11.05
CA VAL A 33 -4.55 12.12 -10.87
C VAL A 33 -3.79 11.33 -9.81
N ALA A 34 -4.40 11.05 -8.66
CA ALA A 34 -3.76 10.26 -7.60
C ALA A 34 -3.42 8.84 -8.09
N LEU A 35 -4.31 8.21 -8.87
CA LEU A 35 -4.08 6.89 -9.44
C LEU A 35 -2.92 6.89 -10.45
N VAL A 36 -2.89 7.87 -11.36
CA VAL A 36 -1.81 8.02 -12.35
C VAL A 36 -0.47 8.21 -11.64
N LEU A 37 -0.40 9.09 -10.64
CA LEU A 37 0.82 9.30 -9.85
C LEU A 37 1.25 8.03 -9.11
N GLN A 38 0.31 7.26 -8.58
CA GLN A 38 0.59 5.99 -7.92
C GLN A 38 1.16 4.95 -8.88
N ILE A 39 0.57 4.82 -10.08
CA ILE A 39 1.07 3.90 -11.12
C ILE A 39 2.45 4.35 -11.60
N ALA A 40 2.64 5.64 -11.87
CA ALA A 40 3.92 6.20 -12.28
C ALA A 40 5.00 5.92 -11.22
N ASN A 41 4.71 6.19 -9.95
CA ASN A 41 5.66 5.96 -8.86
C ASN A 41 6.08 4.48 -8.73
N ARG A 42 5.16 3.53 -8.99
CA ARG A 42 5.45 2.08 -8.95
C ARG A 42 6.27 1.56 -10.13
N ARG A 43 6.40 2.32 -11.22
CA ARG A 43 7.15 1.93 -12.43
C ARG A 43 8.39 2.77 -12.65
N LEU A 44 8.47 3.89 -11.95
CA LEU A 44 9.55 4.86 -12.12
C LEU A 44 10.91 4.28 -11.73
N ASP A 45 10.96 3.47 -10.68
CA ASP A 45 12.15 2.77 -10.24
C ASP A 45 12.71 1.86 -11.36
N GLN A 46 11.88 1.00 -11.95
CA GLN A 46 12.30 0.12 -13.04
C GLN A 46 12.78 0.89 -14.27
N LEU A 47 12.12 2.00 -14.62
CA LEU A 47 12.52 2.84 -15.74
C LEU A 47 13.89 3.49 -15.48
N ILE A 48 14.12 4.03 -14.29
CA ILE A 48 15.39 4.66 -13.93
C ILE A 48 16.50 3.59 -13.87
N LEU A 49 16.23 2.44 -13.24
CA LEU A 49 17.22 1.38 -13.10
C LEU A 49 17.59 0.72 -14.42
N SER A 50 16.68 0.67 -15.39
CA SER A 50 16.98 0.13 -16.74
C SER A 50 18.03 0.95 -17.49
N VAL A 51 18.21 2.22 -17.10
CA VAL A 51 19.24 3.11 -17.69
C VAL A 51 20.47 3.21 -16.79
N ALA A 52 20.29 3.08 -15.46
CA ALA A 52 21.33 3.33 -14.48
C ALA A 52 22.18 2.09 -14.12
N LEU A 53 21.61 0.88 -14.26
CA LEU A 53 22.28 -0.37 -13.94
C LEU A 53 22.71 -1.16 -15.19
N ALA A 54 23.77 -1.95 -15.04
CA ALA A 54 24.10 -2.96 -16.03
C ALA A 54 22.97 -4.00 -16.13
N ALA A 55 22.81 -4.63 -17.30
CA ALA A 55 21.73 -5.61 -17.54
C ALA A 55 21.76 -6.79 -16.55
N SER A 56 22.96 -7.22 -16.11
CA SER A 56 23.13 -8.23 -15.07
C SER A 56 22.52 -7.82 -13.72
N ASP A 57 22.83 -6.59 -13.27
CA ASP A 57 22.36 -6.09 -11.99
C ASP A 57 20.86 -5.79 -12.01
N LEU A 58 20.35 -5.31 -13.14
CA LEU A 58 18.92 -5.16 -13.36
C LEU A 58 18.21 -6.52 -13.28
N GLY A 59 18.79 -7.59 -13.84
CA GLY A 59 18.29 -8.95 -13.71
C GLY A 59 18.21 -9.42 -12.25
N LEU A 60 19.26 -9.17 -11.48
CA LEU A 60 19.28 -9.46 -10.03
C LEU A 60 18.23 -8.67 -9.26
N TYR A 61 18.04 -7.38 -9.60
CA TYR A 61 17.00 -6.54 -9.00
C TYR A 61 15.59 -7.07 -9.27
N VAL A 62 15.31 -7.47 -10.51
CA VAL A 62 14.00 -8.03 -10.89
C VAL A 62 13.71 -9.33 -10.13
N VAL A 63 14.72 -10.20 -9.96
CA VAL A 63 14.58 -11.41 -9.13
C VAL A 63 14.29 -11.05 -7.67
N ALA A 64 15.01 -10.09 -7.10
CA ALA A 64 14.79 -9.61 -5.74
C ALA A 64 13.36 -9.04 -5.54
N MET A 65 12.86 -8.25 -6.49
CA MET A 65 11.49 -7.72 -6.48
C MET A 65 10.42 -8.82 -6.61
N THR A 66 10.70 -9.88 -7.36
CA THR A 66 9.75 -11.00 -7.51
C THR A 66 9.46 -11.66 -6.17
N ILE A 67 10.46 -11.72 -5.29
CA ILE A 67 10.32 -12.28 -3.92
C ILE A 67 9.50 -11.36 -3.01
N GLU A 68 9.59 -10.05 -3.21
CA GLU A 68 8.78 -9.05 -2.49
C GLU A 68 7.30 -9.10 -2.90
N GLY A 69 7.02 -9.48 -4.15
CA GLY A 69 5.69 -9.48 -4.76
C GLY A 69 4.56 -10.07 -3.90
N PRO A 70 4.73 -11.27 -3.30
CA PRO A 70 3.74 -11.88 -2.42
C PRO A 70 3.38 -11.03 -1.19
N LEU A 71 4.35 -10.29 -0.60
CA LEU A 71 4.08 -9.37 0.52
C LEU A 71 3.18 -8.22 0.07
N PHE A 72 3.45 -7.64 -1.10
CA PHE A 72 2.63 -6.57 -1.66
C PHE A 72 1.23 -7.06 -2.02
N LEU A 73 1.12 -8.27 -2.56
CA LEU A 73 -0.18 -8.89 -2.85
C LEU A 73 -1.00 -9.09 -1.58
N ALA A 74 -0.39 -9.55 -0.50
CA ALA A 74 -1.07 -9.71 0.78
C ALA A 74 -1.62 -8.36 1.29
N VAL A 75 -0.81 -7.29 1.26
CA VAL A 75 -1.22 -5.95 1.69
C VAL A 75 -2.35 -5.39 0.84
N THR A 76 -2.27 -5.51 -0.49
CA THR A 76 -3.32 -5.01 -1.41
C THR A 76 -4.62 -5.82 -1.29
N THR A 77 -4.53 -7.12 -1.05
CA THR A 77 -5.71 -7.95 -0.76
C THR A 77 -6.39 -7.52 0.54
N MET A 78 -5.59 -7.23 1.58
CA MET A 78 -6.12 -6.68 2.83
C MET A 78 -6.79 -5.31 2.61
N GLU A 79 -6.19 -4.43 1.82
CA GLU A 79 -6.80 -3.15 1.43
C GLU A 79 -8.20 -3.35 0.85
N MET A 80 -8.35 -4.24 -0.13
CA MET A 80 -9.63 -4.52 -0.79
C MET A 80 -10.69 -5.03 0.19
N LEU A 81 -10.30 -5.87 1.15
CA LEU A 81 -11.21 -6.42 2.15
C LEU A 81 -11.59 -5.41 3.25
N LEU A 82 -10.67 -4.52 3.59
CA LEU A 82 -10.82 -3.58 4.71
C LEU A 82 -11.44 -2.25 4.29
N PHE A 83 -11.27 -1.83 3.03
CA PHE A 83 -11.80 -0.56 2.52
C PHE A 83 -13.30 -0.35 2.82
N PRO A 84 -14.23 -1.30 2.51
CA PRO A 84 -15.66 -1.12 2.79
C PRO A 84 -15.95 -0.97 4.29
N LYS A 85 -15.22 -1.72 5.13
CA LYS A 85 -15.36 -1.65 6.60
C LYS A 85 -14.90 -0.31 7.15
N ILE A 86 -13.74 0.19 6.67
CA ILE A 86 -13.21 1.49 7.04
C ILE A 86 -14.22 2.58 6.63
N ALA A 87 -14.73 2.53 5.40
CA ALA A 87 -15.69 3.50 4.91
C ALA A 87 -16.99 3.53 5.73
N GLN A 88 -17.52 2.38 6.12
CA GLN A 88 -18.71 2.27 6.98
C GLN A 88 -18.46 2.86 8.38
N GLN A 89 -17.40 2.44 9.04
CA GLN A 89 -17.10 2.86 10.43
C GLN A 89 -16.69 4.34 10.52
N LEU A 90 -16.17 4.92 9.44
CA LEU A 90 -15.92 6.36 9.39
C LEU A 90 -17.21 7.19 9.43
N GLN A 91 -18.32 6.67 8.91
CA GLN A 91 -19.64 7.30 9.00
C GLN A 91 -20.19 7.25 10.43
N GLU A 92 -19.81 6.23 11.21
CA GLU A 92 -20.23 6.03 12.61
C GLU A 92 -19.39 6.83 13.62
N GLY A 93 -18.38 7.60 13.18
CA GLY A 93 -17.62 8.54 14.04
C GLY A 93 -16.33 7.99 14.66
N GLY A 94 -15.96 6.74 14.42
CA GLY A 94 -14.79 6.06 15.01
C GLY A 94 -13.43 6.27 14.32
N ARG A 95 -13.11 7.47 13.86
CA ARG A 95 -11.98 7.73 12.94
C ARG A 95 -10.62 7.14 13.36
N GLN A 96 -10.17 7.40 14.57
CA GLN A 96 -8.82 7.01 15.02
C GLN A 96 -8.71 5.52 15.36
N ALA A 97 -9.71 5.00 16.06
CA ALA A 97 -9.74 3.59 16.46
C ALA A 97 -9.78 2.64 15.24
N VAL A 98 -10.51 3.04 14.18
CA VAL A 98 -10.65 2.28 12.94
C VAL A 98 -9.31 2.15 12.22
N LEU A 99 -8.63 3.27 11.96
CA LEU A 99 -7.35 3.24 11.26
C LEU A 99 -6.31 2.44 12.04
N GLY A 100 -6.19 2.70 13.35
CA GLY A 100 -5.23 1.99 14.21
C GLY A 100 -5.47 0.48 14.24
N ARG A 101 -6.72 0.05 14.43
CA ARG A 101 -7.08 -1.38 14.46
C ARG A 101 -6.67 -2.11 13.17
N TYR A 102 -7.05 -1.59 12.01
CA TYR A 102 -6.76 -2.25 10.74
C TYR A 102 -5.28 -2.18 10.35
N PHE A 103 -4.61 -1.08 10.70
CA PHE A 103 -3.16 -0.97 10.52
C PHE A 103 -2.40 -2.02 11.35
N ARG A 104 -2.73 -2.15 12.64
CA ARG A 104 -2.09 -3.14 13.51
C ARG A 104 -2.38 -4.58 13.07
N ALA A 105 -3.61 -4.87 12.64
CA ALA A 105 -3.96 -6.16 12.08
C ALA A 105 -3.14 -6.49 10.82
N ALA A 106 -2.90 -5.51 9.94
CA ALA A 106 -2.03 -5.68 8.79
C ALA A 106 -0.57 -5.94 9.19
N LEU A 107 -0.05 -5.20 10.18
CA LEU A 107 1.32 -5.42 10.69
C LEU A 107 1.51 -6.80 11.32
N LEU A 108 0.51 -7.33 12.03
CA LEU A 108 0.55 -8.68 12.61
C LEU A 108 0.70 -9.79 11.56
N ILE A 109 0.33 -9.52 10.32
CA ILE A 109 0.54 -10.45 9.19
C ILE A 109 1.84 -10.14 8.47
N VAL A 110 2.09 -8.87 8.17
CA VAL A 110 3.21 -8.46 7.32
C VAL A 110 4.55 -8.61 8.02
N ILE A 111 4.65 -8.32 9.32
CA ILE A 111 5.93 -8.46 10.05
C ILE A 111 6.41 -9.92 10.08
N PRO A 112 5.61 -10.92 10.53
CA PRO A 112 6.04 -12.31 10.47
C PRO A 112 6.34 -12.78 9.05
N ALA A 113 5.53 -12.39 8.06
CA ALA A 113 5.77 -12.73 6.67
C ALA A 113 7.11 -12.14 6.19
N THR A 114 7.42 -10.88 6.50
CA THR A 114 8.71 -10.26 6.18
C THR A 114 9.88 -11.03 6.81
N VAL A 115 9.77 -11.40 8.10
CA VAL A 115 10.82 -12.17 8.80
C VAL A 115 11.03 -13.52 8.12
N ILE A 116 9.94 -14.22 7.79
CA ILE A 116 10.00 -15.51 7.07
C ILE A 116 10.69 -15.31 5.71
N PHE A 117 10.28 -14.31 4.92
CA PHE A 117 10.90 -14.04 3.61
C PHE A 117 12.38 -13.73 3.72
N ILE A 118 12.81 -12.92 4.70
CA ILE A 118 14.23 -12.64 4.94
C ILE A 118 15.01 -13.93 5.25
N ALA A 119 14.43 -14.83 6.04
CA ALA A 119 15.07 -16.08 6.44
C ALA A 119 15.18 -17.07 5.26
N ILE A 120 14.10 -17.21 4.47
CA ILE A 120 14.06 -18.18 3.35
C ILE A 120 14.60 -17.64 2.03
N ALA A 121 14.90 -16.35 1.91
CA ALA A 121 15.34 -15.71 0.66
C ALA A 121 16.52 -16.45 -0.02
N PRO A 122 17.59 -16.88 0.67
CA PRO A 122 18.68 -17.60 0.02
C PRO A 122 18.24 -18.93 -0.59
N TRP A 123 17.43 -19.69 0.16
CA TRP A 123 16.90 -20.97 -0.30
C TRP A 123 15.95 -20.77 -1.48
N LEU A 124 15.04 -19.79 -1.39
CA LEU A 124 14.05 -19.51 -2.42
C LEU A 124 14.71 -19.06 -3.72
N ILE A 125 15.67 -18.12 -3.66
CA ILE A 125 16.41 -17.66 -4.85
C ILE A 125 17.23 -18.81 -5.45
N GLY A 126 17.96 -19.54 -4.64
CA GLY A 126 18.82 -20.63 -5.13
C GLY A 126 18.03 -21.77 -5.77
N THR A 127 16.83 -22.10 -5.28
CA THR A 127 16.00 -23.20 -5.81
C THR A 127 15.16 -22.79 -7.02
N VAL A 128 14.59 -21.56 -7.02
CA VAL A 128 13.67 -21.12 -8.08
C VAL A 128 14.42 -20.51 -9.27
N PHE A 129 15.44 -19.69 -8.99
CA PHE A 129 16.16 -18.94 -10.02
C PHE A 129 17.57 -19.51 -10.32
N GLY A 130 18.09 -20.34 -9.42
CA GLY A 130 19.41 -20.94 -9.55
C GLY A 130 20.51 -20.15 -8.83
N SER A 131 21.68 -20.82 -8.68
CA SER A 131 22.82 -20.29 -7.91
C SER A 131 23.40 -18.99 -8.49
N ALA A 132 23.27 -18.74 -9.78
CA ALA A 132 23.71 -17.50 -10.43
C ALA A 132 23.02 -16.24 -9.87
N TYR A 133 21.83 -16.38 -9.27
CA TYR A 133 21.05 -15.27 -8.73
C TYR A 133 21.22 -15.07 -7.21
N LEU A 134 22.05 -15.85 -6.53
CA LEU A 134 22.34 -15.68 -5.12
C LEU A 134 22.84 -14.28 -4.73
N PRO A 135 23.57 -13.52 -5.59
CA PRO A 135 23.92 -12.13 -5.28
C PRO A 135 22.72 -11.21 -5.07
N ALA A 136 21.50 -11.60 -5.51
CA ALA A 136 20.27 -10.83 -5.29
C ALA A 136 19.71 -10.96 -3.85
N VAL A 137 20.24 -11.90 -3.03
CA VAL A 137 19.68 -12.21 -1.69
C VAL A 137 19.65 -11.00 -0.77
N ASP A 138 20.73 -10.23 -0.70
CA ASP A 138 20.79 -9.09 0.22
C ASP A 138 19.85 -7.95 -0.22
N ALA A 139 19.75 -7.72 -1.53
CA ALA A 139 18.76 -6.81 -2.08
C ALA A 139 17.33 -7.28 -1.79
N ALA A 140 17.04 -8.58 -1.94
CA ALA A 140 15.73 -9.16 -1.64
C ALA A 140 15.36 -9.02 -0.15
N ARG A 141 16.32 -9.18 0.75
CA ARG A 141 16.11 -8.97 2.20
C ARG A 141 15.76 -7.53 2.52
N ILE A 142 16.46 -6.57 1.90
CA ILE A 142 16.17 -5.14 2.08
C ILE A 142 14.79 -4.80 1.48
N LEU A 143 14.49 -5.31 0.29
CA LEU A 143 13.19 -5.13 -0.35
C LEU A 143 12.06 -5.73 0.49
N ALA A 144 12.25 -6.87 1.14
CA ALA A 144 11.25 -7.42 2.04
C ALA A 144 10.87 -6.47 3.18
N LEU A 145 11.82 -5.68 3.71
CA LEU A 145 11.55 -4.65 4.71
C LEU A 145 10.66 -3.52 4.17
N SER A 146 10.71 -3.25 2.86
CA SER A 146 9.86 -2.24 2.23
C SER A 146 8.37 -2.59 2.37
N GLY A 147 8.02 -3.87 2.50
CA GLY A 147 6.66 -4.34 2.74
C GLY A 147 6.00 -3.72 3.99
N ILE A 148 6.78 -3.45 5.04
CA ILE A 148 6.29 -2.80 6.26
C ILE A 148 5.95 -1.32 5.97
N ALA A 149 6.85 -0.60 5.29
CA ALA A 149 6.63 0.79 4.89
C ALA A 149 5.46 0.90 3.89
N TYR A 150 5.37 -0.03 2.95
CA TYR A 150 4.27 -0.14 2.01
C TYR A 150 2.93 -0.37 2.73
N THR A 151 2.89 -1.19 3.77
CA THR A 151 1.69 -1.42 4.58
C THR A 151 1.20 -0.11 5.20
N LEU A 152 2.10 0.68 5.81
CA LEU A 152 1.75 1.99 6.35
C LEU A 152 1.17 2.90 5.26
N LYS A 153 1.86 3.01 4.13
CA LYS A 153 1.42 3.82 2.99
C LYS A 153 0.03 3.41 2.50
N VAL A 154 -0.20 2.12 2.30
CA VAL A 154 -1.49 1.59 1.79
C VAL A 154 -2.62 1.85 2.78
N MET A 155 -2.42 1.61 4.07
CA MET A 155 -3.46 1.84 5.08
C MET A 155 -3.83 3.32 5.21
N LEU A 156 -2.86 4.22 5.19
CA LEU A 156 -3.11 5.66 5.19
C LEU A 156 -3.83 6.12 3.92
N THR A 157 -3.43 5.59 2.75
CA THR A 157 -4.09 5.87 1.47
C THR A 157 -5.55 5.41 1.50
N THR A 158 -5.80 4.20 1.99
CA THR A 158 -7.14 3.62 2.11
C THR A 158 -8.04 4.48 3.01
N TYR A 159 -7.51 4.92 4.15
CA TYR A 159 -8.21 5.81 5.06
C TYR A 159 -8.54 7.17 4.42
N MET A 160 -7.59 7.78 3.68
CA MET A 160 -7.80 9.05 2.99
C MET A 160 -8.81 8.92 1.84
N ARG A 161 -8.79 7.80 1.10
CA ARG A 161 -9.79 7.49 0.08
C ARG A 161 -11.18 7.37 0.70
N ALA A 162 -11.32 6.61 1.78
CA ALA A 162 -12.58 6.42 2.50
C ALA A 162 -13.10 7.74 3.11
N SER A 163 -12.19 8.66 3.49
CA SER A 163 -12.51 9.99 4.00
C SER A 163 -12.77 11.05 2.91
N ASN A 164 -12.80 10.66 1.64
CA ASN A 164 -12.96 11.57 0.49
C ASN A 164 -11.86 12.66 0.40
N ARG A 165 -10.63 12.36 0.85
CA ARG A 165 -9.50 13.31 0.88
C ARG A 165 -8.41 12.93 -0.13
N MET A 166 -8.79 12.72 -1.39
CA MET A 166 -7.88 12.31 -2.48
C MET A 166 -6.75 13.30 -2.74
N ARG A 167 -6.92 14.58 -2.36
CA ARG A 167 -5.86 15.60 -2.50
C ARG A 167 -4.61 15.25 -1.68
N ILE A 168 -4.78 14.75 -0.45
CA ILE A 168 -3.66 14.34 0.40
C ILE A 168 -2.93 13.14 -0.21
N VAL A 169 -3.69 12.19 -0.78
CA VAL A 169 -3.10 11.05 -1.49
C VAL A 169 -2.25 11.53 -2.68
N ALA A 170 -2.79 12.42 -3.52
CA ALA A 170 -2.06 12.95 -4.67
C ALA A 170 -0.80 13.72 -4.27
N GLN A 171 -0.85 14.50 -3.20
CA GLN A 171 0.32 15.22 -2.66
C GLN A 171 1.39 14.25 -2.17
N SER A 172 1.00 13.19 -1.45
CA SER A 172 1.94 12.17 -0.98
C SER A 172 2.57 11.38 -2.13
N GLU A 173 1.79 11.04 -3.17
CA GLU A 173 2.34 10.37 -4.36
C GLU A 173 3.29 11.29 -5.13
N GLY A 174 2.98 12.59 -5.23
CA GLY A 174 3.91 13.57 -5.81
C GLY A 174 5.23 13.64 -5.06
N VAL A 175 5.20 13.73 -3.73
CA VAL A 175 6.41 13.65 -2.89
C VAL A 175 7.14 12.32 -3.13
N GLY A 176 6.40 11.22 -3.25
CA GLY A 176 6.96 9.91 -3.54
C GLY A 176 7.78 9.88 -4.82
N ILE A 177 7.29 10.47 -5.90
CA ILE A 177 8.03 10.56 -7.18
C ILE A 177 9.36 11.29 -7.00
N PHE A 178 9.36 12.46 -6.34
CA PHE A 178 10.59 13.23 -6.09
C PHE A 178 11.57 12.45 -5.22
N VAL A 179 11.08 11.83 -4.16
CA VAL A 179 11.91 11.00 -3.26
C VAL A 179 12.50 9.82 -4.01
N THR A 180 11.72 9.13 -4.84
CA THR A 180 12.20 8.00 -5.65
C THR A 180 13.32 8.42 -6.59
N ILE A 181 13.13 9.52 -7.32
CA ILE A 181 14.15 10.05 -8.25
C ILE A 181 15.43 10.38 -7.50
N ILE A 182 15.33 11.14 -6.41
CA ILE A 182 16.50 11.58 -5.63
C ILE A 182 17.20 10.37 -5.00
N ALA A 183 16.44 9.47 -4.37
CA ALA A 183 16.99 8.28 -3.72
C ALA A 183 17.74 7.39 -4.72
N LEU A 184 17.16 7.13 -5.90
CA LEU A 184 17.81 6.35 -6.93
C LEU A 184 19.04 7.07 -7.50
N ALA A 185 18.94 8.37 -7.78
CA ALA A 185 20.05 9.15 -8.32
C ALA A 185 21.27 9.20 -7.38
N VAL A 186 21.04 9.13 -6.05
CA VAL A 186 22.11 9.18 -5.06
C VAL A 186 22.58 7.78 -4.67
N LEU A 187 21.66 6.86 -4.38
CA LEU A 187 22.02 5.57 -3.78
C LEU A 187 22.49 4.55 -4.82
N VAL A 188 21.98 4.60 -6.06
CA VAL A 188 22.39 3.63 -7.09
C VAL A 188 23.85 3.83 -7.50
N PRO A 189 24.36 5.04 -7.77
CA PRO A 189 25.78 5.22 -8.07
C PRO A 189 26.73 4.84 -6.92
N LEU A 190 26.25 4.95 -5.64
CA LEU A 190 27.07 4.67 -4.47
C LEU A 190 27.07 3.18 -4.09
N PHE A 191 25.94 2.51 -4.21
CA PHE A 191 25.72 1.16 -3.67
C PHE A 191 25.17 0.17 -4.71
N GLY A 192 25.04 0.54 -5.98
CA GLY A 192 24.53 -0.34 -7.05
C GLY A 192 23.17 -0.95 -6.73
N LEU A 193 23.07 -2.26 -6.85
CA LEU A 193 21.87 -3.06 -6.56
C LEU A 193 21.32 -2.82 -5.15
N ILE A 194 22.17 -2.79 -4.15
CA ILE A 194 21.77 -2.53 -2.75
C ILE A 194 21.22 -1.11 -2.60
N GLY A 195 21.81 -0.14 -3.30
CA GLY A 195 21.32 1.23 -3.35
C GLY A 195 19.92 1.33 -3.90
N ALA A 196 19.60 0.56 -4.94
CA ALA A 196 18.24 0.48 -5.50
C ALA A 196 17.24 -0.10 -4.47
N ALA A 197 17.62 -1.15 -3.74
CA ALA A 197 16.77 -1.75 -2.70
C ALA A 197 16.50 -0.78 -1.54
N ILE A 198 17.53 -0.05 -1.08
CA ILE A 198 17.38 0.99 -0.04
C ILE A 198 16.50 2.14 -0.55
N ALA A 199 16.70 2.58 -1.80
CA ALA A 199 15.88 3.62 -2.41
C ALA A 199 14.38 3.26 -2.40
N GLN A 200 14.03 2.00 -2.64
CA GLN A 200 12.66 1.51 -2.58
C GLN A 200 12.07 1.65 -1.16
N VAL A 201 12.80 1.26 -0.12
CA VAL A 201 12.37 1.43 1.28
C VAL A 201 12.12 2.90 1.60
N VAL A 202 13.02 3.78 1.19
CA VAL A 202 12.92 5.24 1.37
C VAL A 202 11.72 5.80 0.60
N ALA A 203 11.52 5.34 -0.65
CA ALA A 203 10.42 5.74 -1.54
C ALA A 203 9.02 5.39 -1.00
N PHE A 204 8.89 4.39 -0.13
CA PHE A 204 7.63 4.11 0.56
C PHE A 204 7.54 4.77 1.92
N THR A 205 8.64 4.85 2.65
CA THR A 205 8.65 5.38 4.03
C THR A 205 8.40 6.88 4.06
N ILE A 206 9.13 7.68 3.27
CA ILE A 206 9.03 9.15 3.34
C ILE A 206 7.63 9.64 2.92
N PRO A 207 7.03 9.20 1.80
CA PRO A 207 5.68 9.61 1.45
C PRO A 207 4.62 9.15 2.46
N ALA A 208 4.80 7.96 3.06
CA ALA A 208 3.90 7.48 4.13
C ALA A 208 3.97 8.38 5.37
N LEU A 209 5.17 8.76 5.80
CA LEU A 209 5.36 9.69 6.93
C LEU A 209 4.84 11.09 6.60
N PHE A 210 5.05 11.58 5.38
CA PHE A 210 4.50 12.85 4.93
C PHE A 210 2.96 12.83 4.94
N MET A 211 2.34 11.77 4.42
CA MET A 211 0.89 11.59 4.47
C MET A 211 0.41 11.55 5.93
N ALA A 212 1.08 10.82 6.77
CA ALA A 212 0.77 10.71 8.19
C ALA A 212 0.85 12.08 8.90
N PHE A 213 1.86 12.90 8.56
CA PHE A 213 2.00 14.28 9.04
C PHE A 213 0.80 15.14 8.60
N LEU A 214 0.40 15.09 7.33
CA LEU A 214 -0.75 15.84 6.83
C LEU A 214 -2.05 15.41 7.52
N ILE A 215 -2.23 14.10 7.75
CA ILE A 215 -3.39 13.56 8.47
C ILE A 215 -3.42 14.09 9.91
N ASN A 216 -2.29 14.05 10.61
CA ASN A 216 -2.19 14.57 11.96
C ASN A 216 -2.57 16.06 12.01
N ARG A 217 -2.02 16.85 11.11
CA ARG A 217 -2.29 18.30 11.04
C ARG A 217 -3.76 18.62 10.77
N GLU A 218 -4.43 17.84 9.92
CA GLU A 218 -5.82 18.12 9.54
C GLU A 218 -6.87 17.50 10.49
N THR A 219 -6.54 16.39 11.14
CA THR A 219 -7.50 15.59 11.92
C THR A 219 -7.15 15.45 13.39
N GLY A 220 -5.94 15.86 13.80
CA GLY A 220 -5.42 15.64 15.13
C GLY A 220 -5.10 14.18 15.47
N LEU A 221 -5.12 13.29 14.47
CA LEU A 221 -4.82 11.87 14.64
C LEU A 221 -3.34 11.64 14.97
N SER A 222 -3.07 11.07 16.14
CA SER A 222 -1.70 10.74 16.53
C SER A 222 -1.19 9.50 15.79
N ILE A 223 -0.08 9.67 15.05
CA ILE A 223 0.59 8.56 14.35
C ILE A 223 1.11 7.53 15.36
N VAL A 224 1.62 7.98 16.51
CA VAL A 224 2.11 7.10 17.58
C VAL A 224 0.99 6.22 18.11
N GLY A 225 -0.23 6.72 18.16
CA GLY A 225 -1.42 5.95 18.55
C GLY A 225 -1.74 4.79 17.59
N LEU A 226 -1.28 4.83 16.33
CA LEU A 226 -1.48 3.73 15.39
C LEU A 226 -0.67 2.48 15.76
N PHE A 227 0.46 2.65 16.42
CA PHE A 227 1.35 1.56 16.85
C PHE A 227 1.02 1.01 18.25
N ARG A 228 0.08 1.62 18.97
CA ARG A 228 -0.29 1.15 20.32
C ARG A 228 -1.24 -0.04 20.20
N PHE A 229 -0.69 -1.25 20.39
CA PHE A 229 -1.46 -2.49 20.35
C PHE A 229 -2.46 -2.55 21.52
N GLU A 230 -3.72 -2.89 21.21
CA GLU A 230 -4.81 -3.11 22.14
C GLU A 230 -5.31 -4.56 22.07
N ARG A 231 -5.84 -5.12 23.16
CA ARG A 231 -6.39 -6.49 23.18
C ARG A 231 -7.51 -6.70 22.14
N ARG A 232 -8.23 -5.64 21.79
CA ARG A 232 -9.28 -5.67 20.75
C ARG A 232 -8.78 -5.86 19.31
N ASP A 233 -7.49 -5.75 19.06
CA ASP A 233 -6.93 -5.92 17.71
C ASP A 233 -7.05 -7.37 17.22
N TRP A 234 -7.10 -8.32 18.16
CA TRP A 234 -7.32 -9.74 17.85
C TRP A 234 -8.74 -10.07 17.39
N ASP A 235 -9.73 -9.23 17.71
CA ASP A 235 -11.13 -9.42 17.32
C ASP A 235 -11.31 -9.34 15.80
N VAL A 236 -10.42 -8.62 15.09
CA VAL A 236 -10.42 -8.51 13.62
C VAL A 236 -10.26 -9.90 12.99
N PHE A 237 -9.41 -10.75 13.57
CA PHE A 237 -9.20 -12.12 13.08
C PHE A 237 -10.41 -13.02 13.38
N GLY A 238 -11.07 -12.81 14.53
CA GLY A 238 -12.33 -13.49 14.87
C GLY A 238 -13.44 -13.19 13.86
N GLU A 239 -13.62 -11.93 13.49
CA GLU A 239 -14.62 -11.50 12.50
C GLU A 239 -14.32 -12.04 11.08
N LEU A 240 -13.06 -12.12 10.69
CA LEU A 240 -12.66 -12.73 9.42
C LEU A 240 -12.98 -14.21 9.40
N LYS A 241 -12.62 -14.95 10.46
CA LYS A 241 -12.86 -16.38 10.58
C LYS A 241 -14.36 -16.76 10.54
N THR A 242 -15.22 -15.97 11.19
CA THR A 242 -16.67 -16.21 11.18
C THR A 242 -17.31 -15.98 9.81
N ARG A 243 -16.80 -15.04 9.01
CA ARG A 243 -17.28 -14.81 7.63
C ARG A 243 -16.86 -15.91 6.65
N PHE A 244 -15.62 -16.43 6.78
CA PHE A 244 -15.19 -17.55 5.95
C PHE A 244 -16.06 -18.80 6.22
N ARG A 245 -16.34 -19.10 7.50
CA ARG A 245 -17.22 -20.22 7.88
C ARG A 245 -18.67 -20.07 7.38
N ARG A 246 -19.21 -18.85 7.30
CA ARG A 246 -20.56 -18.64 6.75
C ARG A 246 -20.65 -18.85 5.25
N LYS A 247 -19.56 -18.55 4.50
CA LYS A 247 -19.50 -18.79 3.05
C LYS A 247 -19.29 -20.26 2.68
N GLU A 248 -18.76 -21.08 3.57
CA GLU A 248 -18.63 -22.53 3.37
C GLU A 248 -19.92 -23.28 3.73
N ALA A 249 -20.88 -22.61 4.38
CA ALA A 249 -22.16 -23.20 4.81
C ALA A 249 -23.35 -22.79 3.92
N GLU A 250 -23.16 -21.91 2.94
CA GLU A 250 -24.10 -21.53 1.87
C GLU A 250 -23.70 -22.17 0.53
#